data_cd95dc4edca51ea23c7d84c88679cc39
#
_entry.id   cd95dc4edca51ea23c7d84c88679cc39
#
_cell.length_a   1.000
_cell.length_b   1.000
_cell.length_c   1.000
_cell.angle_alpha   90.00
_cell.angle_beta   90.00
_cell.angle_gamma   90.00
#
_symmetry.space_group_name_H-M   'P 1'
#
loop_
_entity.id
_entity.type
_entity.pdbx_description
1 polymer ?
#
loop_
_entity_poly.entity_id
_entity_poly.type
_entity_poly.pdbx_seq_one_letter_code
_entity_poly.pdbx_strand_id
1 'polypeptide(L)'
;PEEQVRANYYVELIEKYQYDPKRINLEITVPRRTPSDLADIVIFEDDAQKKPYITIECKKDGISDAEFEQAIEQAFGNANSLRAPFTGTVAGNTRRFFDVKNYYQTEREQNIIADIPINYGKVQEFRFKKGDPNWDIKPVNKEDLIRILEKCNNTLWDGGKMAPIDAF
;
A
#
# COMPACT_ATOMS: atom_id res chain seq x y z
N PRO A 1 12.58 15.49 1.17
CA PRO A 1 13.42 14.31 1.42
C PRO A 1 12.59 13.18 2.00
N GLU A 2 13.02 11.94 1.81
CA GLU A 2 12.35 10.73 2.30
C GLU A 2 12.15 10.77 3.82
N GLU A 3 13.15 11.23 4.54
CA GLU A 3 13.13 11.44 5.98
C GLU A 3 11.97 12.32 6.47
N GLN A 4 11.64 13.35 5.70
CA GLN A 4 10.49 14.21 6.03
C GLN A 4 9.15 13.47 5.87
N VAL A 5 9.04 12.62 4.85
CA VAL A 5 7.83 11.79 4.65
C VAL A 5 7.69 10.81 5.81
N ARG A 6 8.79 10.14 6.19
CA ARG A 6 8.82 9.21 7.32
C ARG A 6 8.43 9.88 8.63
N ALA A 7 9.00 11.04 8.93
CA ALA A 7 8.68 11.79 10.14
C ALA A 7 7.21 12.24 10.18
N ASN A 8 6.69 12.77 9.07
CA ASN A 8 5.29 13.19 8.98
C ASN A 8 4.33 11.99 9.15
N TYR A 9 4.66 10.87 8.51
CA TYR A 9 3.81 9.69 8.62
C TYR A 9 3.86 9.05 10.01
N TYR A 10 5.02 9.09 10.69
CA TYR A 10 5.13 8.69 12.09
C TYR A 10 4.17 9.47 13.00
N VAL A 11 4.09 10.79 12.84
CA VAL A 11 3.14 11.63 13.58
C VAL A 11 1.69 11.24 13.24
N GLU A 12 1.40 11.01 11.96
CA GLU A 12 0.07 10.57 11.51
C GLU A 12 -0.34 9.22 12.11
N LEU A 13 0.59 8.28 12.26
CA LEU A 13 0.34 6.99 12.91
C LEU A 13 -0.12 7.15 14.36
N ILE A 14 0.39 8.15 15.06
CA ILE A 14 0.00 8.44 16.45
C ILE A 14 -1.33 9.20 16.49
N GLU A 15 -1.43 10.30 15.76
CA GLU A 15 -2.55 11.22 15.86
C GLU A 15 -3.84 10.71 15.17
N LYS A 16 -3.70 10.21 13.94
CA LYS A 16 -4.84 9.74 13.14
C LYS A 16 -5.15 8.28 13.39
N TYR A 17 -4.14 7.42 13.39
CA TYR A 17 -4.32 5.97 13.49
C TYR A 17 -4.29 5.46 14.93
N GLN A 18 -3.96 6.31 15.90
CA GLN A 18 -4.01 6.04 17.33
C GLN A 18 -3.12 4.86 17.79
N TYR A 19 -2.00 4.65 17.12
CA TYR A 19 -1.01 3.70 17.57
C TYR A 19 -0.16 4.27 18.70
N ASP A 20 0.11 3.43 19.72
CA ASP A 20 1.00 3.83 20.82
C ASP A 20 2.43 3.99 20.32
N PRO A 21 3.10 5.13 20.55
CA PRO A 21 4.49 5.34 20.17
C PRO A 21 5.44 4.25 20.66
N LYS A 22 5.15 3.60 21.79
CA LYS A 22 5.95 2.50 22.33
C LYS A 22 5.93 1.25 21.44
N ARG A 23 4.92 1.13 20.58
CA ARG A 23 4.75 0.02 19.63
C ARG A 23 5.18 0.37 18.21
N ILE A 24 5.76 1.53 18.01
CA ILE A 24 6.30 1.96 16.71
C ILE A 24 7.82 2.00 16.83
N ASN A 25 8.50 1.37 15.88
CA ASN A 25 9.95 1.47 15.79
C ASN A 25 10.37 1.80 14.36
N LEU A 26 11.51 2.45 14.23
CA LEU A 26 12.04 2.95 12.98
C LEU A 26 13.29 2.17 12.58
N GLU A 27 13.51 2.04 11.27
CA GLU A 27 14.74 1.45 10.71
C GLU A 27 15.08 0.06 11.26
N ILE A 28 14.06 -0.80 11.32
CA ILE A 28 14.23 -2.17 11.81
C ILE A 28 14.96 -3.01 10.77
N THR A 29 16.06 -3.62 11.16
CA THR A 29 16.79 -4.58 10.32
C THR A 29 15.90 -5.76 9.95
N VAL A 30 15.74 -5.98 8.65
CA VAL A 30 14.93 -7.07 8.12
C VAL A 30 15.76 -8.36 8.08
N PRO A 31 15.36 -9.43 8.77
CA PRO A 31 16.12 -10.66 8.81
C PRO A 31 16.11 -11.38 7.45
N ARG A 32 17.17 -12.14 7.19
CA ARG A 32 17.31 -13.01 6.00
C ARG A 32 17.32 -12.27 4.66
N ARG A 33 17.77 -11.01 4.67
CA ARG A 33 18.01 -10.23 3.46
C ARG A 33 19.50 -10.03 3.22
N THR A 34 19.91 -10.19 1.97
CA THR A 34 21.27 -9.93 1.52
C THR A 34 21.21 -9.11 0.23
N PRO A 35 21.74 -7.88 0.20
CA PRO A 35 22.28 -7.13 1.34
C PRO A 35 21.24 -6.86 2.43
N SER A 36 21.70 -6.49 3.64
CA SER A 36 20.79 -6.14 4.76
C SER A 36 19.86 -5.01 4.35
N ASP A 37 18.60 -5.19 4.62
CA ASP A 37 17.53 -4.21 4.33
C ASP A 37 16.95 -3.69 5.65
N LEU A 38 16.40 -2.48 5.64
CA LEU A 38 15.74 -1.85 6.76
C LEU A 38 14.28 -1.60 6.40
N ALA A 39 13.37 -1.89 7.31
CA ALA A 39 12.00 -1.43 7.22
C ALA A 39 11.90 -0.04 7.87
N ASP A 40 11.44 0.96 7.15
CA ASP A 40 11.44 2.36 7.61
C ASP A 40 10.63 2.54 8.88
N ILE A 41 9.41 1.99 8.94
CA ILE A 41 8.55 2.02 10.11
C ILE A 41 7.94 0.63 10.32
N VAL A 42 7.98 0.15 11.56
CA VAL A 42 7.30 -1.08 11.96
C VAL A 42 6.40 -0.80 13.16
N ILE A 43 5.15 -1.19 13.05
CA ILE A 43 4.16 -1.14 14.14
C ILE A 43 4.02 -2.56 14.69
N PHE A 44 4.01 -2.69 16.01
CA PHE A 44 3.93 -3.98 16.71
C PHE A 44 2.60 -4.12 17.44
N GLU A 45 2.12 -5.37 17.58
CA GLU A 45 0.93 -5.67 18.38
C GLU A 45 1.18 -5.57 19.88
N ASP A 46 2.44 -5.73 20.31
CA ASP A 46 2.85 -5.82 21.71
C ASP A 46 3.91 -4.79 22.11
N ASP A 47 3.93 -4.42 23.37
CA ASP A 47 4.88 -3.46 23.93
C ASP A 47 6.33 -3.98 23.95
N ALA A 48 6.52 -5.31 23.89
CA ALA A 48 7.83 -5.93 23.79
C ALA A 48 8.40 -5.92 22.37
N GLN A 49 7.65 -5.39 21.40
CA GLN A 49 8.02 -5.27 20.00
C GLN A 49 8.48 -6.60 19.36
N LYS A 50 7.78 -7.69 19.68
CA LYS A 50 8.08 -9.04 19.17
C LYS A 50 7.14 -9.50 18.07
N LYS A 51 5.97 -8.85 17.94
CA LYS A 51 4.94 -9.21 16.98
C LYS A 51 4.71 -8.07 16.00
N PRO A 52 5.43 -8.03 14.86
CA PRO A 52 5.18 -7.04 13.83
C PRO A 52 3.75 -7.11 13.31
N TYR A 53 3.10 -5.97 13.18
CA TYR A 53 1.72 -5.85 12.71
C TYR A 53 1.62 -5.17 11.37
N ILE A 54 2.29 -4.03 11.19
CA ILE A 54 2.34 -3.29 9.94
C ILE A 54 3.79 -2.90 9.65
N THR A 55 4.21 -3.03 8.40
CA THR A 55 5.45 -2.41 7.90
C THR A 55 5.12 -1.30 6.94
N ILE A 56 5.81 -0.18 7.02
CA ILE A 56 5.66 0.94 6.10
C ILE A 56 7.01 1.23 5.46
N GLU A 57 6.99 1.34 4.14
CA GLU A 57 8.09 1.83 3.32
C GLU A 57 7.83 3.27 2.94
N CYS A 58 8.76 4.17 3.23
CA CYS A 58 8.65 5.58 2.94
C CYS A 58 9.55 5.96 1.75
N LYS A 59 9.05 6.80 0.88
CA LYS A 59 9.83 7.38 -0.23
C LYS A 59 9.58 8.89 -0.29
N LYS A 60 10.52 9.61 -0.87
CA LYS A 60 10.34 11.05 -1.10
C LYS A 60 9.07 11.32 -1.92
N ASP A 61 8.45 12.45 -1.68
CA ASP A 61 7.32 12.90 -2.49
C ASP A 61 7.73 13.12 -3.96
N GLY A 62 6.80 12.87 -4.89
CA GLY A 62 7.01 13.11 -6.32
C GLY A 62 7.91 12.09 -7.03
N ILE A 63 8.07 10.88 -6.51
CA ILE A 63 8.70 9.77 -7.24
C ILE A 63 7.86 9.33 -8.43
N SER A 64 8.49 8.71 -9.42
CA SER A 64 7.80 8.13 -10.57
C SER A 64 6.96 6.90 -10.17
N ASP A 65 5.98 6.55 -11.01
CA ASP A 65 5.18 5.34 -10.81
C ASP A 65 6.04 4.08 -10.74
N ALA A 66 7.10 4.00 -11.56
CA ALA A 66 8.03 2.87 -11.56
C ALA A 66 8.80 2.74 -10.22
N GLU A 67 9.27 3.87 -9.67
CA GLU A 67 9.92 3.89 -8.36
C GLU A 67 8.94 3.54 -7.24
N PHE A 68 7.68 3.97 -7.36
CA PHE A 68 6.64 3.64 -6.39
C PHE A 68 6.31 2.15 -6.41
N GLU A 69 6.21 1.52 -7.58
CA GLU A 69 6.01 0.08 -7.70
C GLU A 69 7.20 -0.72 -7.13
N GLN A 70 8.45 -0.25 -7.34
CA GLN A 70 9.62 -0.85 -6.69
C GLN A 70 9.56 -0.75 -5.16
N ALA A 71 9.10 0.37 -4.62
CA ALA A 71 8.92 0.55 -3.18
C ALA A 71 7.84 -0.38 -2.63
N ILE A 72 6.78 -0.66 -3.38
CA ILE A 72 5.77 -1.67 -3.04
C ILE A 72 6.41 -3.06 -2.95
N GLU A 73 7.27 -3.43 -3.91
CA GLU A 73 8.01 -4.70 -3.88
C GLU A 73 8.88 -4.82 -2.62
N GLN A 74 9.56 -3.74 -2.25
CA GLN A 74 10.37 -3.67 -1.03
C GLN A 74 9.50 -3.83 0.21
N ALA A 75 8.37 -3.12 0.28
CA ALA A 75 7.42 -3.19 1.39
C ALA A 75 6.88 -4.61 1.61
N PHE A 76 6.48 -5.31 0.54
CA PHE A 76 6.08 -6.72 0.61
C PHE A 76 7.19 -7.63 1.11
N GLY A 77 8.40 -7.43 0.60
CA GLY A 77 9.57 -8.20 1.04
C GLY A 77 9.84 -8.03 2.53
N ASN A 78 9.74 -6.80 3.04
CA ASN A 78 9.92 -6.48 4.45
C ASN A 78 8.82 -7.10 5.32
N ALA A 79 7.56 -6.96 4.91
CA ALA A 79 6.41 -7.54 5.61
C ALA A 79 6.50 -9.06 5.70
N ASN A 80 6.81 -9.74 4.61
CA ASN A 80 6.97 -11.20 4.59
C ASN A 80 8.12 -11.67 5.50
N SER A 81 9.26 -10.99 5.45
CA SER A 81 10.42 -11.34 6.27
C SER A 81 10.16 -11.15 7.76
N LEU A 82 9.45 -10.10 8.12
CA LEU A 82 9.03 -9.77 9.48
C LEU A 82 7.74 -10.48 9.90
N ARG A 83 7.03 -11.12 8.97
CA ARG A 83 5.72 -11.76 9.16
C ARG A 83 4.63 -10.78 9.62
N ALA A 84 4.69 -9.55 9.14
CA ALA A 84 3.65 -8.56 9.39
C ALA A 84 2.43 -8.84 8.48
N PRO A 85 1.20 -8.84 9.02
CA PRO A 85 0.00 -9.09 8.23
C PRO A 85 -0.35 -7.95 7.27
N PHE A 86 0.14 -6.75 7.51
CA PHE A 86 -0.13 -5.57 6.68
C PHE A 86 1.16 -4.89 6.26
N THR A 87 1.11 -4.23 5.11
CA THR A 87 2.19 -3.36 4.66
C THR A 87 1.66 -2.15 3.92
N GLY A 88 2.48 -1.14 3.78
CA GLY A 88 2.16 0.04 3.00
C GLY A 88 3.39 0.74 2.45
N THR A 89 3.16 1.49 1.38
CA THR A 89 4.14 2.40 0.79
C THR A 89 3.59 3.81 0.82
N VAL A 90 4.39 4.75 1.30
CA VAL A 90 4.03 6.16 1.48
C VAL A 90 5.07 7.04 0.81
N ALA A 91 4.64 7.82 -0.19
CA ALA A 91 5.45 8.83 -0.87
C ALA A 91 4.67 10.17 -0.88
N GLY A 92 4.75 10.90 0.22
CA GLY A 92 3.93 12.10 0.42
C GLY A 92 2.44 11.78 0.45
N ASN A 93 1.71 12.31 -0.53
CA ASN A 93 0.27 12.05 -0.69
C ASN A 93 -0.05 10.76 -1.45
N THR A 94 0.92 10.19 -2.16
CA THR A 94 0.74 8.91 -2.86
C THR A 94 0.97 7.78 -1.88
N ARG A 95 -0.06 6.96 -1.68
CA ARG A 95 -0.03 5.89 -0.69
C ARG A 95 -0.72 4.65 -1.22
N ARG A 96 -0.23 3.48 -0.85
CA ARG A 96 -0.91 2.22 -1.13
C ARG A 96 -0.66 1.23 0.00
N PHE A 97 -1.74 0.58 0.45
CA PHE A 97 -1.71 -0.34 1.58
C PHE A 97 -2.23 -1.71 1.18
N PHE A 98 -1.74 -2.76 1.84
CA PHE A 98 -2.01 -4.13 1.47
C PHE A 98 -2.22 -5.04 2.68
N ASP A 99 -3.13 -5.99 2.53
CA ASP A 99 -3.23 -7.17 3.39
C ASP A 99 -2.28 -8.26 2.83
N VAL A 100 -1.21 -8.54 3.55
CA VAL A 100 -0.17 -9.49 3.11
C VAL A 100 -0.53 -10.92 3.52
N LYS A 101 -1.35 -11.09 4.56
CA LYS A 101 -1.63 -12.38 5.17
C LYS A 101 -2.56 -13.27 4.36
N ASN A 102 -3.55 -12.67 3.69
CA ASN A 102 -4.68 -13.41 3.15
C ASN A 102 -4.54 -13.77 1.66
N TYR A 103 -3.50 -13.28 0.97
CA TYR A 103 -3.33 -13.47 -0.47
C TYR A 103 -1.89 -13.89 -0.83
N TYR A 104 -1.74 -14.46 -2.02
CA TYR A 104 -0.43 -14.78 -2.57
C TYR A 104 0.29 -13.53 -3.07
N GLN A 105 1.62 -13.54 -3.06
CA GLN A 105 2.43 -12.40 -3.52
C GLN A 105 2.19 -12.03 -4.98
N THR A 106 1.80 -12.98 -5.81
CA THR A 106 1.51 -12.79 -7.24
C THR A 106 0.16 -12.11 -7.50
N GLU A 107 -0.69 -11.99 -6.48
CA GLU A 107 -2.05 -11.43 -6.58
C GLU A 107 -2.17 -10.10 -5.84
N ARG A 108 -1.16 -9.24 -5.95
CA ARG A 108 -1.04 -8.00 -5.16
C ARG A 108 -2.19 -7.03 -5.35
N GLU A 109 -2.77 -6.97 -6.53
CA GLU A 109 -3.93 -6.10 -6.77
C GLU A 109 -5.13 -6.50 -5.91
N GLN A 110 -5.28 -7.78 -5.62
CA GLN A 110 -6.35 -8.29 -4.74
C GLN A 110 -6.06 -8.03 -3.25
N ASN A 111 -4.77 -7.78 -2.91
CA ASN A 111 -4.37 -7.50 -1.55
C ASN A 111 -4.58 -6.03 -1.15
N ILE A 112 -4.91 -5.14 -2.09
CA ILE A 112 -5.04 -3.70 -1.83
C ILE A 112 -6.17 -3.46 -0.84
N ILE A 113 -5.88 -2.71 0.23
CA ILE A 113 -6.85 -2.24 1.21
C ILE A 113 -6.96 -0.72 1.15
N ALA A 114 -8.09 -0.17 1.56
CA ALA A 114 -8.36 1.26 1.49
C ALA A 114 -7.41 2.08 2.37
N ASP A 115 -7.12 1.57 3.55
CA ASP A 115 -6.19 2.18 4.52
C ASP A 115 -5.81 1.14 5.58
N ILE A 116 -4.76 1.40 6.33
CA ILE A 116 -4.36 0.55 7.44
C ILE A 116 -5.41 0.58 8.57
N PRO A 117 -5.52 -0.49 9.38
CA PRO A 117 -6.42 -0.50 10.53
C PRO A 117 -6.11 0.62 11.52
N ILE A 118 -7.14 1.26 12.08
CA ILE A 118 -6.99 2.20 13.18
C ILE A 118 -6.90 1.40 14.48
N ASN A 119 -5.87 1.65 15.26
CA ASN A 119 -5.69 1.07 16.61
C ASN A 119 -6.01 -0.44 16.67
N TYR A 120 -5.38 -1.21 15.77
CA TYR A 120 -5.58 -2.68 15.68
C TYR A 120 -7.01 -3.13 15.36
N GLY A 121 -7.83 -2.22 14.84
CA GLY A 121 -9.23 -2.50 14.48
C GLY A 121 -9.38 -3.25 13.15
N LYS A 122 -10.54 -3.12 12.54
CA LYS A 122 -10.82 -3.70 11.23
C LYS A 122 -10.15 -2.89 10.13
N VAL A 123 -9.80 -3.57 9.03
CA VAL A 123 -9.39 -2.93 7.79
C VAL A 123 -10.49 -1.97 7.32
N GLN A 124 -10.10 -0.78 6.90
CA GLN A 124 -11.03 0.23 6.44
C GLN A 124 -11.58 -0.12 5.07
N GLU A 125 -12.86 0.17 4.86
CA GLU A 125 -13.51 0.01 3.56
C GLU A 125 -13.13 1.15 2.61
N PHE A 126 -13.08 0.85 1.32
CA PHE A 126 -12.89 1.88 0.30
C PHE A 126 -14.02 2.91 0.35
N ARG A 127 -13.65 4.18 0.46
CA ARG A 127 -14.57 5.31 0.40
C ARG A 127 -14.12 6.27 -0.69
N PHE A 128 -14.89 6.34 -1.75
CA PHE A 128 -14.66 7.33 -2.81
C PHE A 128 -15.18 8.69 -2.33
N LYS A 129 -14.28 9.62 -2.06
CA LYS A 129 -14.62 11.01 -1.73
C LYS A 129 -14.10 11.91 -2.83
N LYS A 130 -14.95 12.83 -3.29
CA LYS A 130 -14.52 13.88 -4.20
C LYS A 130 -13.43 14.72 -3.53
N GLY A 131 -12.27 14.85 -4.18
CA GLY A 131 -11.11 15.56 -3.68
C GLY A 131 -10.11 14.71 -2.89
N ASP A 132 -10.33 13.38 -2.73
CA ASP A 132 -9.35 12.49 -2.15
C ASP A 132 -8.21 12.24 -3.15
N PRO A 133 -6.94 12.62 -2.84
CA PRO A 133 -5.84 12.52 -3.79
C PRO A 133 -5.51 11.08 -4.20
N ASN A 134 -5.90 10.08 -3.41
CA ASN A 134 -5.62 8.67 -3.69
C ASN A 134 -6.82 7.94 -4.34
N TRP A 135 -8.04 8.38 -4.06
CA TRP A 135 -9.26 7.65 -4.38
C TRP A 135 -10.31 8.50 -5.09
N ASP A 136 -9.97 9.75 -5.43
CA ASP A 136 -10.92 10.59 -6.12
C ASP A 136 -11.09 10.11 -7.57
N ILE A 137 -12.33 10.25 -8.05
CA ILE A 137 -12.62 10.15 -9.47
C ILE A 137 -11.97 11.36 -10.14
N LYS A 138 -10.76 11.18 -10.62
CA LYS A 138 -10.09 12.21 -11.43
C LYS A 138 -10.84 12.35 -12.74
N PRO A 139 -11.13 13.56 -13.22
CA PRO A 139 -11.64 13.75 -14.56
C PRO A 139 -10.65 13.14 -15.55
N VAL A 140 -11.07 12.09 -16.23
CA VAL A 140 -10.28 11.44 -17.27
C VAL A 140 -10.61 12.17 -18.58
N ASN A 141 -9.60 12.50 -19.38
CA ASN A 141 -9.85 13.03 -20.71
C ASN A 141 -10.48 11.94 -21.60
N LYS A 142 -11.12 12.37 -22.69
CA LYS A 142 -11.87 11.47 -23.57
C LYS A 142 -10.99 10.36 -24.16
N GLU A 143 -9.76 10.69 -24.53
CA GLU A 143 -8.80 9.78 -25.13
C GLU A 143 -8.37 8.66 -24.15
N ASP A 144 -8.08 9.03 -22.92
CA ASP A 144 -7.72 8.08 -21.86
C ASP A 144 -8.91 7.19 -21.50
N LEU A 145 -10.12 7.74 -21.44
CA LEU A 145 -11.34 6.96 -21.19
C LEU A 145 -11.55 5.90 -22.28
N ILE A 146 -11.44 6.30 -23.56
CA ILE A 146 -11.57 5.38 -24.69
C ILE A 146 -10.53 4.27 -24.59
N ARG A 147 -9.26 4.62 -24.34
CA ARG A 147 -8.18 3.63 -24.19
C ARG A 147 -8.42 2.63 -23.06
N ILE A 148 -8.94 3.11 -21.92
CA ILE A 148 -9.28 2.23 -20.78
C ILE A 148 -10.44 1.30 -21.15
N LEU A 149 -11.49 1.82 -21.77
CA LEU A 149 -12.64 1.02 -22.21
C LEU A 149 -12.24 -0.04 -23.25
N GLU A 150 -11.39 0.33 -24.23
CA GLU A 150 -10.85 -0.62 -25.20
C GLU A 150 -10.02 -1.72 -24.53
N LYS A 151 -9.17 -1.36 -23.56
CA LYS A 151 -8.41 -2.34 -22.78
C LYS A 151 -9.32 -3.27 -21.99
N CYS A 152 -10.34 -2.74 -21.34
CA CYS A 152 -11.33 -3.55 -20.61
C CYS A 152 -12.06 -4.51 -21.56
N ASN A 153 -12.54 -3.99 -22.72
CA ASN A 153 -13.22 -4.80 -23.71
C ASN A 153 -12.32 -5.93 -24.24
N ASN A 154 -11.07 -5.62 -24.59
CA ASN A 154 -10.12 -6.63 -25.06
C ASN A 154 -9.83 -7.68 -24.00
N THR A 155 -9.72 -7.29 -22.73
CA THR A 155 -9.51 -8.22 -21.61
C THR A 155 -10.69 -9.15 -21.43
N LEU A 156 -11.92 -8.63 -21.52
CA LEU A 156 -13.15 -9.42 -21.45
C LEU A 156 -13.30 -10.36 -22.65
N TRP A 157 -12.96 -9.88 -23.84
CA TRP A 157 -12.99 -10.66 -25.08
C TRP A 157 -11.99 -11.82 -25.04
N ASP A 158 -10.73 -11.54 -24.68
CA ASP A 158 -9.68 -12.55 -24.62
C ASP A 158 -9.89 -13.55 -23.46
N GLY A 159 -10.38 -13.08 -22.32
CA GLY A 159 -10.58 -13.90 -21.12
C GLY A 159 -11.90 -14.65 -21.05
N GLY A 160 -12.96 -14.12 -21.65
CA GLY A 160 -14.33 -14.64 -21.52
C GLY A 160 -14.92 -15.29 -22.75
N LYS A 161 -14.29 -15.19 -23.91
CA LYS A 161 -14.85 -15.59 -25.21
C LYS A 161 -16.22 -14.95 -25.49
N MET A 162 -16.46 -13.76 -24.96
CA MET A 162 -17.71 -13.03 -25.12
C MET A 162 -17.70 -12.24 -26.43
N ALA A 163 -18.83 -12.16 -27.11
CA ALA A 163 -18.96 -11.26 -28.25
C ALA A 163 -18.90 -9.80 -27.79
N PRO A 164 -18.36 -8.87 -28.63
CA PRO A 164 -18.22 -7.47 -28.23
C PRO A 164 -19.51 -6.80 -27.74
N ILE A 165 -20.66 -7.29 -28.21
CA ILE A 165 -22.00 -6.78 -27.82
C ILE A 165 -22.38 -7.27 -26.40
N ASP A 166 -21.82 -8.38 -25.94
CA ASP A 166 -22.17 -8.99 -24.64
C ASP A 166 -21.30 -8.44 -23.51
N ALA A 167 -20.30 -7.61 -23.83
CA ALA A 167 -19.35 -7.05 -22.87
C ALA A 167 -19.74 -5.65 -22.33
N PHE A 168 -20.88 -5.07 -22.79
CA PHE A 168 -21.39 -3.77 -22.37
C PHE A 168 -22.88 -3.82 -22.01
#